data_d792ebd2ab574b6fabb87d66fde7bf35
#
_entry.id   d792ebd2ab574b6fabb87d66fde7bf35
#
_cell.length_a   1.000
_cell.length_b   1.000
_cell.length_c   1.000
_cell.angle_alpha   90.00
_cell.angle_beta   90.00
_cell.angle_gamma   90.00
#
_symmetry.space_group_name_H-M   'P 1'
#
loop_
_entity.id
_entity.type
_entity.pdbx_description
1 polymer ?
#
loop_
_entity_poly.entity_id
_entity_poly.type
_entity_poly.pdbx_seq_one_letter_code
_entity_poly.pdbx_strand_id
1 'polypeptide(L)'
;MLRPDLEGGFPFPAPFRKSVYRGKIEEVTPLPKTLTTTSELAEFCEAAAQHPYVTVDTEFLRERTYYAQLCLVQLAMPGTDDSGAVLVDPLAEGMSLEPLYELFRNPDVVKVFHAARQDLEIFHVEGGLVPAPLFDTQVAAMVCGFGDQVGYETLVRKIAKAALDKSSRFTDWSRRPLSDAQKTYALADVTHLRQIYEYLSAQLARSGRSAWMEEELAQLTNADSYIVNPDHAWMRIKMRSSSGRLLAVVRELATFREAYAQERNIPRSRVFKDDALMELASTKPCSLADLSKSRLLLREARRGDIAEGIIAAVNRGMETPPEKFPKLPNGPDRSALNPALADLL
;
A
#
# COMPACT_ATOMS: atom_id res chain seq x y z
N MET A 1 -14.75 -39.55 46.97
CA MET A 1 -13.44 -39.93 46.42
C MET A 1 -12.86 -38.72 45.69
N LEU A 2 -11.72 -38.33 46.15
CA LEU A 2 -10.91 -37.13 46.00
C LEU A 2 -10.74 -36.62 44.56
N ARG A 3 -10.91 -35.29 44.38
CA ARG A 3 -10.38 -34.54 43.27
C ARG A 3 -8.91 -34.21 43.60
N PRO A 4 -7.97 -34.21 42.64
CA PRO A 4 -6.68 -33.57 42.83
C PRO A 4 -6.71 -32.13 42.30
N ASP A 5 -6.26 -31.22 43.16
CA ASP A 5 -5.97 -29.83 42.93
C ASP A 5 -4.88 -29.67 41.88
N LEU A 6 -5.10 -28.81 40.90
CA LEU A 6 -4.08 -28.29 39.98
C LEU A 6 -3.84 -26.80 40.28
N GLU A 7 -3.13 -26.55 41.38
CA GLU A 7 -2.39 -25.31 41.56
C GLU A 7 -1.07 -25.44 40.81
N GLY A 8 -0.92 -24.72 39.71
CA GLY A 8 0.29 -24.55 38.93
C GLY A 8 0.38 -23.11 38.45
N GLY A 9 0.65 -22.19 39.39
CA GLY A 9 0.97 -20.80 39.07
C GLY A 9 2.29 -20.73 38.34
N PHE A 10 2.28 -20.16 37.13
CA PHE A 10 3.50 -19.81 36.42
C PHE A 10 4.16 -18.59 37.09
N PRO A 11 5.49 -18.62 37.34
CA PRO A 11 6.19 -17.52 37.95
C PRO A 11 6.35 -16.36 36.95
N PHE A 12 5.78 -15.21 37.30
CA PHE A 12 6.13 -13.97 36.64
C PHE A 12 7.61 -13.64 36.92
N PRO A 13 8.40 -13.22 35.93
CA PRO A 13 9.74 -12.73 36.21
C PRO A 13 9.66 -11.47 37.07
N ALA A 14 10.53 -11.41 38.09
CA ALA A 14 10.60 -10.35 39.07
C ALA A 14 10.79 -8.98 38.42
N PRO A 15 10.28 -7.88 39.02
CA PRO A 15 10.44 -6.54 38.47
C PRO A 15 11.92 -6.12 38.49
N PHE A 16 12.39 -5.62 37.35
CA PHE A 16 13.71 -5.04 37.20
C PHE A 16 13.94 -3.96 38.25
N ARG A 17 15.01 -4.06 39.02
CA ARG A 17 15.47 -3.03 39.95
C ARG A 17 15.79 -1.77 39.15
N LYS A 18 15.15 -0.65 39.52
CA LYS A 18 15.51 0.69 39.05
C LYS A 18 16.93 1.00 39.46
N SER A 19 17.86 0.98 38.53
CA SER A 19 19.17 1.60 38.69
C SER A 19 18.99 3.11 38.56
N VAL A 20 19.32 3.83 39.61
CA VAL A 20 19.37 5.29 39.61
C VAL A 20 20.67 5.69 38.93
N TYR A 21 20.62 6.00 37.63
CA TYR A 21 21.72 6.69 36.96
C TYR A 21 21.46 8.18 36.95
N ARG A 22 22.25 8.91 37.74
CA ARG A 22 22.44 10.35 37.68
C ARG A 22 23.46 10.65 36.59
N GLY A 23 23.08 11.42 35.60
CA GLY A 23 23.98 11.95 34.58
C GLY A 23 23.28 11.86 33.21
N LYS A 24 22.58 12.91 32.77
CA LYS A 24 22.22 13.12 31.38
C LYS A 24 23.52 13.38 30.61
N ILE A 25 24.12 12.36 30.09
CA ILE A 25 24.86 12.44 28.85
C ILE A 25 23.76 12.32 27.80
N GLU A 26 23.52 13.36 27.01
CA GLU A 26 22.79 13.21 25.76
C GLU A 26 23.60 12.22 24.91
N GLU A 27 23.24 10.94 24.94
CA GLU A 27 23.71 9.99 23.96
C GLU A 27 23.21 10.53 22.63
N VAL A 28 24.15 11.06 21.84
CA VAL A 28 23.93 11.38 20.43
C VAL A 28 23.64 10.03 19.77
N THR A 29 22.35 9.71 19.60
CA THR A 29 21.92 8.54 18.85
C THR A 29 22.56 8.67 17.47
N PRO A 30 23.38 7.73 17.02
CA PRO A 30 23.99 7.83 15.70
C PRO A 30 22.90 7.92 14.65
N LEU A 31 23.07 8.83 13.68
CA LEU A 31 22.11 9.00 12.60
C LEU A 31 21.93 7.68 11.85
N PRO A 32 20.69 7.36 11.42
CA PRO A 32 20.39 6.18 10.65
C PRO A 32 21.31 6.04 9.42
N LYS A 33 21.89 4.85 9.22
CA LYS A 33 22.69 4.57 8.02
C LYS A 33 21.77 4.63 6.80
N THR A 34 22.13 5.49 5.83
CA THR A 34 21.43 5.58 4.55
C THR A 34 22.33 4.96 3.48
N LEU A 35 21.82 3.93 2.81
CA LEU A 35 22.48 3.24 1.71
C LEU A 35 22.18 4.00 0.41
N THR A 36 23.24 4.39 -0.29
CA THR A 36 23.16 5.18 -1.52
C THR A 36 23.81 4.49 -2.72
N THR A 37 24.33 3.29 -2.53
CA THR A 37 24.94 2.48 -3.58
C THR A 37 24.36 1.06 -3.60
N THR A 38 24.33 0.47 -4.79
CA THR A 38 23.89 -0.92 -4.99
C THR A 38 24.75 -1.92 -4.19
N SER A 39 26.06 -1.65 -4.04
CA SER A 39 26.96 -2.52 -3.27
C SER A 39 26.62 -2.55 -1.79
N GLU A 40 26.35 -1.39 -1.17
CA GLU A 40 25.95 -1.33 0.24
C GLU A 40 24.60 -2.03 0.46
N LEU A 41 23.68 -1.91 -0.50
CA LEU A 41 22.39 -2.61 -0.45
C LEU A 41 22.59 -4.12 -0.56
N ALA A 42 23.46 -4.59 -1.46
CA ALA A 42 23.78 -6.01 -1.61
C ALA A 42 24.36 -6.60 -0.31
N GLU A 43 25.34 -5.93 0.29
CA GLU A 43 25.94 -6.34 1.57
C GLU A 43 24.86 -6.46 2.68
N PHE A 44 23.94 -5.49 2.76
CA PHE A 44 22.85 -5.54 3.73
C PHE A 44 21.90 -6.72 3.43
N CYS A 45 21.51 -6.92 2.16
CA CYS A 45 20.60 -7.99 1.77
C CYS A 45 21.20 -9.38 1.99
N GLU A 46 22.51 -9.56 1.75
CA GLU A 46 23.23 -10.81 2.06
C GLU A 46 23.20 -11.10 3.57
N ALA A 47 23.42 -10.09 4.41
CA ALA A 47 23.31 -10.24 5.85
C ALA A 47 21.85 -10.53 6.28
N ALA A 48 20.86 -9.82 5.73
CA ALA A 48 19.45 -10.01 6.02
C ALA A 48 18.95 -11.41 5.61
N ALA A 49 19.50 -12.00 4.55
CA ALA A 49 19.18 -13.35 4.10
C ALA A 49 19.55 -14.45 5.11
N GLN A 50 20.40 -14.15 6.11
CA GLN A 50 20.76 -15.08 7.19
C GLN A 50 19.77 -15.03 8.37
N HIS A 51 18.76 -14.17 8.31
CA HIS A 51 17.77 -13.99 9.36
C HIS A 51 16.39 -14.53 8.94
N PRO A 52 15.54 -14.94 9.90
CA PRO A 52 14.24 -15.52 9.59
C PRO A 52 13.23 -14.49 9.04
N TYR A 53 13.48 -13.21 9.23
CA TYR A 53 12.63 -12.14 8.73
C TYR A 53 13.38 -10.83 8.53
N VAL A 54 12.78 -9.94 7.75
CA VAL A 54 13.14 -8.52 7.62
C VAL A 54 11.87 -7.68 7.71
N THR A 55 11.91 -6.59 8.48
CA THR A 55 10.82 -5.61 8.48
C THR A 55 11.06 -4.57 7.40
N VAL A 56 9.99 -4.18 6.72
CA VAL A 56 10.03 -3.31 5.54
C VAL A 56 8.94 -2.26 5.65
N ASP A 57 9.27 -1.03 5.26
CA ASP A 57 8.33 0.05 5.02
C ASP A 57 8.80 0.90 3.85
N THR A 58 7.93 1.74 3.28
CA THR A 58 8.28 2.63 2.17
C THR A 58 7.72 4.03 2.35
N GLU A 59 8.47 5.02 1.85
CA GLU A 59 7.96 6.36 1.65
C GLU A 59 7.91 6.68 0.15
N PHE A 60 6.79 7.24 -0.31
CA PHE A 60 6.56 7.46 -1.72
C PHE A 60 5.70 8.71 -1.98
N LEU A 61 5.70 9.18 -3.23
CA LEU A 61 4.84 10.25 -3.72
C LEU A 61 3.85 9.70 -4.75
N ARG A 62 2.56 10.08 -4.63
CA ARG A 62 1.48 9.65 -5.55
C ARG A 62 0.69 10.84 -6.15
N GLU A 63 1.05 12.05 -5.81
CA GLU A 63 0.23 13.22 -6.18
C GLU A 63 0.41 13.67 -7.63
N ARG A 64 1.58 13.41 -8.23
CA ARG A 64 1.99 13.93 -9.53
C ARG A 64 2.05 12.90 -10.64
N THR A 65 1.98 11.62 -10.30
CA THR A 65 2.14 10.49 -11.21
C THR A 65 0.95 9.54 -11.10
N TYR A 66 0.78 8.67 -12.10
CA TYR A 66 -0.20 7.58 -12.04
C TYR A 66 0.24 6.48 -11.08
N TYR A 67 1.47 6.03 -11.23
CA TYR A 67 2.12 5.09 -10.31
C TYR A 67 2.80 5.87 -9.19
N ALA A 68 2.83 5.31 -7.99
CA ALA A 68 3.56 5.90 -6.90
C ALA A 68 5.06 5.94 -7.23
N GLN A 69 5.71 7.06 -6.94
CA GLN A 69 7.16 7.18 -7.05
C GLN A 69 7.78 6.77 -5.72
N LEU A 70 8.51 5.68 -5.70
CA LEU A 70 9.27 5.25 -4.52
C LEU A 70 10.36 6.28 -4.19
N CYS A 71 10.41 6.73 -2.94
CA CYS A 71 11.35 7.75 -2.49
C CYS A 71 12.30 7.25 -1.41
N LEU A 72 11.89 6.26 -0.60
CA LEU A 72 12.72 5.68 0.44
C LEU A 72 12.23 4.26 0.73
N VAL A 73 13.14 3.35 1.04
CA VAL A 73 12.82 2.03 1.61
C VAL A 73 13.50 1.92 2.96
N GLN A 74 12.76 1.49 3.96
CA GLN A 74 13.27 1.20 5.28
C GLN A 74 13.36 -0.31 5.46
N LEU A 75 14.47 -0.79 6.00
CA LEU A 75 14.71 -2.21 6.25
C LEU A 75 15.28 -2.40 7.65
N ALA A 76 14.81 -3.41 8.38
CA ALA A 76 15.47 -3.81 9.62
C ALA A 76 15.51 -5.34 9.79
N MET A 77 16.69 -5.85 10.10
CA MET A 77 16.91 -7.24 10.53
C MET A 77 16.44 -7.43 11.98
N PRO A 78 16.22 -8.66 12.46
CA PRO A 78 15.96 -8.94 13.87
C PRO A 78 16.98 -8.25 14.78
N GLY A 79 16.52 -7.70 15.89
CA GLY A 79 17.40 -7.01 16.85
C GLY A 79 16.63 -6.12 17.80
N THR A 80 17.30 -5.62 18.83
CA THR A 80 16.73 -4.78 19.89
C THR A 80 17.18 -3.32 19.80
N ASP A 81 18.17 -3.05 18.95
CA ASP A 81 18.74 -1.73 18.71
C ASP A 81 18.66 -1.36 17.21
N ASP A 82 19.14 -0.21 16.84
CA ASP A 82 19.07 0.30 15.48
C ASP A 82 20.23 -0.16 14.58
N SER A 83 21.18 -0.96 15.08
CA SER A 83 22.38 -1.37 14.34
C SER A 83 22.07 -2.22 13.10
N GLY A 84 20.98 -3.00 13.15
CA GLY A 84 20.48 -3.82 12.06
C GLY A 84 19.42 -3.15 11.19
N ALA A 85 19.25 -1.83 11.28
CA ALA A 85 18.27 -1.08 10.52
C ALA A 85 18.92 -0.05 9.60
N VAL A 86 18.41 0.08 8.38
CA VAL A 86 18.94 0.97 7.35
C VAL A 86 17.81 1.68 6.59
N LEU A 87 18.17 2.80 6.00
CA LEU A 87 17.39 3.51 4.99
C LEU A 87 18.04 3.28 3.64
N VAL A 88 17.27 2.95 2.62
CA VAL A 88 17.76 2.78 1.24
C VAL A 88 17.23 3.94 0.41
N ASP A 89 18.11 4.65 -0.27
CA ASP A 89 17.76 5.76 -1.15
C ASP A 89 17.64 5.29 -2.60
N PRO A 90 16.40 4.98 -3.10
CA PRO A 90 16.22 4.55 -4.48
C PRO A 90 16.45 5.67 -5.50
N LEU A 91 16.49 6.94 -5.04
CA LEU A 91 16.74 8.11 -5.89
C LEU A 91 18.23 8.46 -6.03
N ALA A 92 19.12 7.72 -5.35
CA ALA A 92 20.56 7.92 -5.49
C ALA A 92 21.03 7.54 -6.89
N GLU A 93 21.98 8.30 -7.43
CA GLU A 93 22.51 8.07 -8.78
C GLU A 93 23.17 6.68 -8.90
N GLY A 94 22.72 5.89 -9.88
CA GLY A 94 23.23 4.55 -10.15
C GLY A 94 22.73 3.46 -9.17
N MET A 95 21.80 3.78 -8.27
CA MET A 95 21.18 2.80 -7.37
C MET A 95 20.34 1.80 -8.17
N SER A 96 20.58 0.51 -7.96
CA SER A 96 19.72 -0.60 -8.37
C SER A 96 19.14 -1.28 -7.15
N LEU A 97 17.82 -1.54 -7.17
CA LEU A 97 17.13 -2.28 -6.11
C LEU A 97 17.12 -3.80 -6.34
N GLU A 98 17.82 -4.31 -7.37
CA GLU A 98 17.82 -5.76 -7.65
C GLU A 98 18.26 -6.62 -6.46
N PRO A 99 19.29 -6.26 -5.64
CA PRO A 99 19.61 -7.04 -4.44
C PRO A 99 18.45 -7.13 -3.44
N LEU A 100 17.63 -6.06 -3.32
CA LEU A 100 16.43 -6.08 -2.49
C LEU A 100 15.35 -6.99 -3.09
N TYR A 101 15.18 -6.98 -4.40
CA TYR A 101 14.23 -7.86 -5.08
C TYR A 101 14.63 -9.33 -4.97
N GLU A 102 15.91 -9.66 -4.99
CA GLU A 102 16.40 -10.99 -4.70
C GLU A 102 16.07 -11.42 -3.26
N LEU A 103 16.30 -10.56 -2.26
CA LEU A 103 15.88 -10.80 -0.88
C LEU A 103 14.36 -11.00 -0.77
N PHE A 104 13.57 -10.25 -1.53
CA PHE A 104 12.11 -10.38 -1.52
C PHE A 104 11.60 -11.68 -2.15
N ARG A 105 12.34 -12.27 -3.07
CA ARG A 105 12.07 -13.60 -3.66
C ARG A 105 12.54 -14.75 -2.75
N ASN A 106 13.39 -14.50 -1.75
CA ASN A 106 13.94 -15.54 -0.89
C ASN A 106 12.83 -16.15 0.00
N PRO A 107 12.50 -17.46 -0.15
CA PRO A 107 11.42 -18.09 0.60
C PRO A 107 11.74 -18.32 2.08
N ASP A 108 13.01 -18.25 2.47
CA ASP A 108 13.47 -18.52 3.83
C ASP A 108 13.38 -17.26 4.73
N VAL A 109 13.14 -16.09 4.15
CA VAL A 109 13.05 -14.82 4.87
C VAL A 109 11.64 -14.26 4.79
N VAL A 110 10.97 -14.10 5.91
CA VAL A 110 9.64 -13.47 5.96
C VAL A 110 9.77 -11.96 5.79
N LYS A 111 9.02 -11.37 4.86
CA LYS A 111 8.94 -9.92 4.66
C LYS A 111 7.77 -9.37 5.47
N VAL A 112 8.10 -8.58 6.49
CA VAL A 112 7.13 -8.06 7.46
C VAL A 112 6.80 -6.61 7.14
N PHE A 113 5.52 -6.34 6.95
CA PHE A 113 4.97 -5.01 6.66
C PHE A 113 3.85 -4.65 7.64
N HIS A 114 3.38 -3.42 7.57
CA HIS A 114 2.13 -2.98 8.18
C HIS A 114 1.23 -2.29 7.15
N ALA A 115 0.05 -2.88 6.88
CA ALA A 115 -0.89 -2.40 5.86
C ALA A 115 -0.27 -2.34 4.45
N ALA A 116 0.40 -3.39 4.05
CA ALA A 116 1.35 -3.53 2.96
C ALA A 116 0.84 -3.18 1.55
N ARG A 117 -0.48 -3.05 1.33
CA ARG A 117 -1.06 -3.00 -0.02
C ARG A 117 -0.41 -1.99 -0.96
N GLN A 118 -0.04 -0.80 -0.46
CA GLN A 118 0.56 0.25 -1.28
C GLN A 118 2.03 -0.04 -1.60
N ASP A 119 2.75 -0.59 -0.64
CA ASP A 119 4.16 -0.99 -0.80
C ASP A 119 4.28 -2.14 -1.81
N LEU A 120 3.40 -3.13 -1.71
CA LEU A 120 3.35 -4.26 -2.64
C LEU A 120 2.99 -3.81 -4.07
N GLU A 121 2.09 -2.83 -4.23
CA GLU A 121 1.81 -2.21 -5.54
C GLU A 121 3.06 -1.57 -6.13
N ILE A 122 3.84 -0.85 -5.31
CA ILE A 122 5.09 -0.19 -5.75
C ILE A 122 6.10 -1.24 -6.21
N PHE A 123 6.38 -2.26 -5.40
CA PHE A 123 7.32 -3.31 -5.77
C PHE A 123 6.86 -4.14 -6.97
N HIS A 124 5.54 -4.34 -7.11
CA HIS A 124 5.00 -5.00 -8.30
C HIS A 124 5.22 -4.16 -9.58
N VAL A 125 5.00 -2.85 -9.50
CA VAL A 125 5.16 -1.94 -10.66
C VAL A 125 6.63 -1.76 -11.03
N GLU A 126 7.52 -1.58 -10.06
CA GLU A 126 8.94 -1.29 -10.31
C GLU A 126 9.80 -2.56 -10.50
N GLY A 127 9.54 -3.59 -9.68
CA GLY A 127 10.36 -4.81 -9.64
C GLY A 127 9.68 -6.04 -10.29
N GLY A 128 8.42 -5.93 -10.73
CA GLY A 128 7.68 -7.06 -11.32
C GLY A 128 7.40 -8.20 -10.35
N LEU A 129 7.44 -7.97 -9.05
CA LEU A 129 7.28 -9.00 -8.02
C LEU A 129 6.42 -8.53 -6.86
N VAL A 130 5.79 -9.48 -6.17
CA VAL A 130 5.20 -9.26 -4.85
C VAL A 130 6.07 -9.98 -3.82
N PRO A 131 6.59 -9.28 -2.78
CA PRO A 131 7.42 -9.89 -1.73
C PRO A 131 6.75 -11.11 -1.10
N ALA A 132 7.45 -12.23 -1.05
CA ALA A 132 6.96 -13.48 -0.46
C ALA A 132 8.11 -14.28 0.20
N PRO A 133 7.84 -15.01 1.34
CA PRO A 133 6.62 -14.99 2.12
C PRO A 133 6.35 -13.63 2.80
N LEU A 134 5.07 -13.26 2.88
CA LEU A 134 4.62 -11.99 3.44
C LEU A 134 4.02 -12.18 4.84
N PHE A 135 4.26 -11.23 5.73
CA PHE A 135 3.54 -11.06 6.98
C PHE A 135 3.05 -9.61 7.10
N ASP A 136 1.75 -9.38 7.08
CA ASP A 136 1.16 -8.06 7.31
C ASP A 136 0.67 -7.96 8.77
N THR A 137 1.28 -7.06 9.53
CA THR A 137 0.95 -6.89 10.95
C THR A 137 -0.42 -6.27 11.18
N GLN A 138 -1.03 -5.58 10.21
CA GLN A 138 -2.41 -5.12 10.31
C GLN A 138 -3.39 -6.29 10.21
N VAL A 139 -3.18 -7.20 9.25
CA VAL A 139 -3.94 -8.45 9.10
C VAL A 139 -3.76 -9.34 10.33
N ALA A 140 -2.52 -9.55 10.77
CA ALA A 140 -2.22 -10.32 11.96
C ALA A 140 -2.91 -9.77 13.23
N ALA A 141 -2.90 -8.44 13.38
CA ALA A 141 -3.56 -7.77 14.51
C ALA A 141 -5.09 -7.95 14.48
N MET A 142 -5.72 -7.91 13.30
CA MET A 142 -7.15 -8.20 13.14
C MET A 142 -7.46 -9.64 13.61
N VAL A 143 -6.70 -10.62 13.15
CA VAL A 143 -6.86 -12.03 13.53
C VAL A 143 -6.61 -12.25 15.04
N CYS A 144 -5.71 -11.47 15.64
CA CYS A 144 -5.41 -11.47 17.07
C CYS A 144 -6.44 -10.67 17.92
N GLY A 145 -7.46 -10.07 17.33
CA GLY A 145 -8.53 -9.37 18.04
C GLY A 145 -8.21 -7.93 18.46
N PHE A 146 -7.24 -7.28 17.83
CA PHE A 146 -6.95 -5.84 18.06
C PHE A 146 -7.96 -4.91 17.39
N GLY A 147 -8.82 -5.42 16.51
CA GLY A 147 -9.79 -4.70 15.71
C GLY A 147 -9.45 -4.70 14.24
N ASP A 148 -10.44 -4.36 13.39
CA ASP A 148 -10.26 -4.23 11.95
C ASP A 148 -9.41 -2.99 11.62
N GLN A 149 -8.50 -3.11 10.65
CA GLN A 149 -7.66 -2.02 10.11
C GLN A 149 -6.95 -1.18 11.20
N VAL A 150 -6.46 -1.82 12.26
CA VAL A 150 -5.76 -1.13 13.33
C VAL A 150 -4.50 -0.43 12.79
N GLY A 151 -4.36 0.86 13.11
CA GLY A 151 -3.20 1.64 12.65
C GLY A 151 -1.92 1.32 13.43
N TYR A 152 -0.77 1.50 12.75
CA TYR A 152 0.58 1.22 13.24
C TYR A 152 0.86 1.84 14.62
N GLU A 153 0.58 3.14 14.81
CA GLU A 153 0.75 3.83 16.10
C GLU A 153 0.04 3.12 17.26
N THR A 154 -1.15 2.59 17.02
CA THR A 154 -1.89 1.86 18.05
C THR A 154 -1.18 0.60 18.46
N LEU A 155 -0.57 -0.12 17.51
CA LEU A 155 0.23 -1.31 17.79
C LEU A 155 1.54 -0.93 18.49
N VAL A 156 2.26 0.10 18.03
CA VAL A 156 3.46 0.60 18.69
C VAL A 156 3.18 0.95 20.16
N ARG A 157 2.11 1.70 20.41
CA ARG A 157 1.72 2.07 21.80
C ARG A 157 1.33 0.85 22.65
N LYS A 158 0.55 -0.08 22.06
CA LYS A 158 0.03 -1.24 22.82
C LYS A 158 1.06 -2.33 23.02
N ILE A 159 1.92 -2.60 22.04
CA ILE A 159 2.86 -3.72 22.02
C ILE A 159 4.26 -3.25 22.35
N ALA A 160 4.83 -2.32 21.57
CA ALA A 160 6.19 -1.83 21.76
C ALA A 160 6.31 -0.83 22.95
N LYS A 161 5.18 -0.35 23.51
CA LYS A 161 5.13 0.62 24.62
C LYS A 161 5.88 1.93 24.32
N ALA A 162 5.95 2.32 23.07
CA ALA A 162 6.61 3.51 22.57
C ALA A 162 5.60 4.54 22.03
N ALA A 163 6.08 5.75 21.77
CA ALA A 163 5.35 6.81 21.08
C ALA A 163 6.07 7.14 19.78
N LEU A 164 5.31 7.36 18.70
CA LEU A 164 5.84 7.78 17.41
C LEU A 164 5.79 9.31 17.30
N ASP A 165 6.88 9.91 16.81
CA ASP A 165 6.88 11.28 16.32
C ASP A 165 6.30 11.29 14.90
N LYS A 166 5.24 12.05 14.66
CA LYS A 166 4.54 12.12 13.35
C LYS A 166 4.87 13.38 12.57
N SER A 167 5.80 14.18 13.04
CA SER A 167 6.11 15.49 12.45
C SER A 167 6.56 15.39 10.98
N SER A 168 7.15 14.26 10.58
CA SER A 168 7.67 14.02 9.23
C SER A 168 6.73 13.27 8.29
N ARG A 169 5.57 12.78 8.75
CA ARG A 169 4.67 11.91 7.98
C ARG A 169 4.20 12.49 6.64
N PHE A 170 3.99 13.81 6.56
CA PHE A 170 3.45 14.49 5.38
C PHE A 170 4.48 15.39 4.71
N THR A 171 5.75 15.03 4.77
CA THR A 171 6.83 15.77 4.13
C THR A 171 7.05 15.32 2.69
N ASP A 172 7.73 16.13 1.90
CA ASP A 172 8.12 15.78 0.54
C ASP A 172 9.35 14.83 0.58
N TRP A 173 9.09 13.53 0.47
CA TRP A 173 10.10 12.48 0.54
C TRP A 173 11.00 12.40 -0.69
N SER A 174 10.69 13.12 -1.78
CA SER A 174 11.58 13.20 -2.95
C SER A 174 12.74 14.16 -2.78
N ARG A 175 12.67 15.06 -1.78
CA ARG A 175 13.75 16.04 -1.55
C ARG A 175 15.00 15.39 -1.00
N ARG A 176 16.16 15.91 -1.43
CA ARG A 176 17.47 15.51 -0.92
C ARG A 176 18.28 16.75 -0.53
N PRO A 177 19.09 16.67 0.55
CA PRO A 177 19.19 15.53 1.48
C PRO A 177 17.94 15.39 2.37
N LEU A 178 17.67 14.18 2.87
CA LEU A 178 16.67 13.96 3.91
C LEU A 178 17.12 14.60 5.21
N SER A 179 16.20 15.24 5.93
CA SER A 179 16.48 15.77 7.27
C SER A 179 16.65 14.64 8.29
N ASP A 180 17.33 14.93 9.40
CA ASP A 180 17.54 13.96 10.48
C ASP A 180 16.20 13.53 11.11
N ALA A 181 15.23 14.45 11.20
CA ALA A 181 13.87 14.13 11.65
C ALA A 181 13.17 13.12 10.72
N GLN A 182 13.29 13.29 9.39
CA GLN A 182 12.75 12.33 8.43
C GLN A 182 13.42 10.95 8.57
N LYS A 183 14.75 10.92 8.71
CA LYS A 183 15.48 9.65 8.87
C LYS A 183 15.10 8.92 10.16
N THR A 184 14.98 9.65 11.26
CA THR A 184 14.57 9.08 12.55
C THR A 184 13.14 8.56 12.50
N TYR A 185 12.23 9.32 11.88
CA TYR A 185 10.85 8.90 11.66
C TYR A 185 10.79 7.59 10.86
N ALA A 186 11.42 7.57 9.69
CA ALA A 186 11.42 6.42 8.78
C ALA A 186 12.03 5.16 9.43
N LEU A 187 13.10 5.32 10.23
CA LEU A 187 13.71 4.18 10.92
C LEU A 187 12.78 3.60 12.00
N ALA A 188 12.01 4.45 12.68
CA ALA A 188 11.08 4.02 13.72
C ALA A 188 9.96 3.12 13.15
N ASP A 189 9.59 3.32 11.88
CA ASP A 189 8.53 2.53 11.23
C ASP A 189 8.95 1.06 11.01
N VAL A 190 10.25 0.74 10.93
CA VAL A 190 10.73 -0.64 10.82
C VAL A 190 11.29 -1.21 12.12
N THR A 191 11.83 -0.37 13.02
CA THR A 191 12.43 -0.88 14.26
C THR A 191 11.38 -1.31 15.29
N HIS A 192 10.29 -0.57 15.44
CA HIS A 192 9.16 -1.00 16.27
C HIS A 192 8.37 -2.14 15.64
N LEU A 193 8.38 -2.25 14.30
CA LEU A 193 7.70 -3.31 13.58
C LEU A 193 8.24 -4.70 13.93
N ARG A 194 9.53 -4.84 14.28
CA ARG A 194 10.14 -6.08 14.79
C ARG A 194 9.41 -6.62 16.01
N GLN A 195 9.23 -5.78 17.04
CA GLN A 195 8.55 -6.17 18.27
C GLN A 195 7.07 -6.51 18.04
N ILE A 196 6.42 -5.78 17.15
CA ILE A 196 5.02 -6.05 16.76
C ILE A 196 4.91 -7.41 16.06
N TYR A 197 5.81 -7.70 15.12
CA TYR A 197 5.88 -8.98 14.42
C TYR A 197 6.10 -10.14 15.38
N GLU A 198 7.11 -10.07 16.24
CA GLU A 198 7.44 -11.12 17.19
C GLU A 198 6.29 -11.39 18.16
N TYR A 199 5.63 -10.34 18.64
CA TYR A 199 4.46 -10.47 19.50
C TYR A 199 3.28 -11.12 18.77
N LEU A 200 2.91 -10.63 17.58
CA LEU A 200 1.75 -11.12 16.84
C LEU A 200 1.96 -12.54 16.32
N SER A 201 3.14 -12.86 15.81
CA SER A 201 3.47 -14.21 15.35
C SER A 201 3.39 -15.24 16.49
N ALA A 202 3.90 -14.88 17.68
CA ALA A 202 3.78 -15.71 18.86
C ALA A 202 2.31 -15.89 19.32
N GLN A 203 1.46 -14.85 19.20
CA GLN A 203 0.03 -14.94 19.50
C GLN A 203 -0.71 -15.84 18.52
N LEU A 204 -0.43 -15.71 17.21
CA LEU A 204 -1.02 -16.56 16.17
C LEU A 204 -0.67 -18.03 16.38
N ALA A 205 0.61 -18.33 16.66
CA ALA A 205 1.07 -19.68 16.92
C ALA A 205 0.35 -20.30 18.15
N ARG A 206 0.20 -19.53 19.24
CA ARG A 206 -0.50 -19.99 20.46
C ARG A 206 -2.00 -20.20 20.26
N SER A 207 -2.64 -19.36 19.45
CA SER A 207 -4.09 -19.44 19.22
C SER A 207 -4.49 -20.44 18.14
N GLY A 208 -3.54 -20.97 17.35
CA GLY A 208 -3.80 -21.84 16.21
C GLY A 208 -4.51 -21.16 15.03
N ARG A 209 -4.48 -19.81 14.97
CA ARG A 209 -5.19 -19.02 13.95
C ARG A 209 -4.34 -18.64 12.73
N SER A 210 -3.18 -19.23 12.55
CA SER A 210 -2.28 -18.93 11.43
C SER A 210 -2.94 -19.14 10.06
N ALA A 211 -3.79 -20.17 9.92
CA ALA A 211 -4.52 -20.43 8.68
C ALA A 211 -5.46 -19.28 8.26
N TRP A 212 -6.10 -18.61 9.21
CA TRP A 212 -6.98 -17.46 8.91
C TRP A 212 -6.17 -16.28 8.34
N MET A 213 -4.96 -16.08 8.84
CA MET A 213 -4.06 -15.08 8.31
C MET A 213 -3.64 -15.39 6.86
N GLU A 214 -3.39 -16.66 6.53
CA GLU A 214 -3.00 -17.11 5.19
C GLU A 214 -4.09 -16.79 4.16
N GLU A 215 -5.36 -17.00 4.49
CA GLU A 215 -6.50 -16.68 3.62
C GLU A 215 -6.56 -15.16 3.30
N GLU A 216 -6.38 -14.31 4.30
CA GLU A 216 -6.35 -12.85 4.13
C GLU A 216 -5.12 -12.39 3.33
N LEU A 217 -3.95 -12.96 3.59
CA LEU A 217 -2.72 -12.64 2.87
C LEU A 217 -2.76 -13.12 1.41
N ALA A 218 -3.52 -14.16 1.08
CA ALA A 218 -3.64 -14.65 -0.30
C ALA A 218 -4.17 -13.57 -1.26
N GLN A 219 -5.02 -12.65 -0.78
CA GLN A 219 -5.49 -11.53 -1.57
C GLN A 219 -4.39 -10.46 -1.78
N LEU A 220 -3.57 -10.22 -0.76
CA LEU A 220 -2.45 -9.26 -0.84
C LEU A 220 -1.30 -9.78 -1.70
N THR A 221 -1.04 -11.08 -1.68
CA THR A 221 0.04 -11.69 -2.47
C THR A 221 -0.34 -12.01 -3.92
N ASN A 222 -1.62 -11.86 -4.29
CA ASN A 222 -2.06 -12.03 -5.68
C ASN A 222 -1.62 -10.83 -6.53
N ALA A 223 -0.65 -11.04 -7.42
CA ALA A 223 -0.11 -10.02 -8.32
C ALA A 223 -1.18 -9.36 -9.21
N ASP A 224 -2.22 -10.11 -9.62
CA ASP A 224 -3.32 -9.58 -10.43
C ASP A 224 -4.10 -8.45 -9.73
N SER A 225 -4.03 -8.43 -8.39
CA SER A 225 -4.67 -7.37 -7.58
C SER A 225 -4.05 -5.99 -7.79
N TYR A 226 -2.83 -5.92 -8.33
CA TYR A 226 -2.06 -4.70 -8.59
C TYR A 226 -2.12 -4.26 -10.05
N ILE A 227 -2.66 -5.10 -10.93
CA ILE A 227 -2.84 -4.78 -12.34
C ILE A 227 -4.15 -4.01 -12.52
N VAL A 228 -4.03 -2.76 -12.91
CA VAL A 228 -5.20 -1.94 -13.25
C VAL A 228 -5.51 -2.10 -14.73
N ASN A 229 -6.53 -2.94 -15.04
CA ASN A 229 -7.02 -3.09 -16.40
C ASN A 229 -7.85 -1.85 -16.79
N PRO A 230 -7.48 -1.10 -17.86
CA PRO A 230 -8.23 0.05 -18.33
C PRO A 230 -9.69 -0.26 -18.68
N ASP A 231 -9.99 -1.46 -19.19
CA ASP A 231 -11.34 -1.86 -19.57
C ASP A 231 -12.31 -1.98 -18.38
N HIS A 232 -11.78 -2.08 -17.17
CA HIS A 232 -12.56 -2.15 -15.93
C HIS A 232 -12.64 -0.79 -15.20
N ALA A 233 -11.95 0.25 -15.68
CA ALA A 233 -11.87 1.55 -15.01
C ALA A 233 -13.24 2.22 -14.82
N TRP A 234 -14.18 1.99 -15.74
CA TRP A 234 -15.54 2.54 -15.67
C TRP A 234 -16.34 2.06 -14.46
N MET A 235 -16.04 0.88 -13.92
CA MET A 235 -16.76 0.32 -12.76
C MET A 235 -16.56 1.13 -11.47
N ARG A 236 -15.52 1.97 -11.41
CA ARG A 236 -15.21 2.86 -10.27
C ARG A 236 -15.96 4.20 -10.35
N ILE A 237 -16.60 4.50 -11.49
CA ILE A 237 -17.27 5.77 -11.70
C ILE A 237 -18.67 5.71 -11.07
N LYS A 238 -18.96 6.65 -10.17
CA LYS A 238 -20.28 6.75 -9.56
C LYS A 238 -21.32 7.21 -10.60
N MET A 239 -22.23 6.33 -10.95
CA MET A 239 -23.28 6.57 -11.95
C MET A 239 -24.66 6.48 -11.32
N ARG A 240 -25.57 7.36 -11.77
CA ARG A 240 -26.98 7.35 -11.37
C ARG A 240 -27.91 6.77 -12.44
N SER A 241 -27.41 6.58 -13.66
CA SER A 241 -28.20 6.10 -14.82
C SER A 241 -27.69 4.72 -15.26
N SER A 242 -28.62 3.85 -15.61
CA SER A 242 -28.35 2.51 -16.16
C SER A 242 -28.61 2.42 -17.68
N SER A 243 -28.74 3.56 -18.39
CA SER A 243 -28.91 3.55 -19.84
C SER A 243 -27.75 2.85 -20.53
N GLY A 244 -27.99 1.76 -21.25
CA GLY A 244 -26.96 0.94 -21.89
C GLY A 244 -26.05 1.75 -22.84
N ARG A 245 -26.61 2.69 -23.61
CA ARG A 245 -25.85 3.57 -24.48
C ARG A 245 -24.94 4.52 -23.68
N LEU A 246 -25.43 5.10 -22.58
CA LEU A 246 -24.61 5.93 -21.70
C LEU A 246 -23.46 5.12 -21.10
N LEU A 247 -23.75 3.92 -20.61
CA LEU A 247 -22.74 3.02 -20.03
C LEU A 247 -21.66 2.63 -21.07
N ALA A 248 -22.06 2.39 -22.32
CA ALA A 248 -21.09 2.10 -23.38
C ALA A 248 -20.12 3.27 -23.62
N VAL A 249 -20.63 4.50 -23.69
CA VAL A 249 -19.77 5.70 -23.84
C VAL A 249 -18.92 5.96 -22.60
N VAL A 250 -19.46 5.78 -21.39
CA VAL A 250 -18.70 5.90 -20.15
C VAL A 250 -17.56 4.89 -20.11
N ARG A 251 -17.81 3.63 -20.51
CA ARG A 251 -16.77 2.58 -20.56
C ARG A 251 -15.62 3.01 -21.48
N GLU A 252 -15.91 3.38 -22.70
CA GLU A 252 -14.88 3.77 -23.68
C GLU A 252 -14.08 5.00 -23.26
N LEU A 253 -14.75 6.02 -22.67
CA LEU A 253 -14.08 7.19 -22.13
C LEU A 253 -13.19 6.86 -20.92
N ALA A 254 -13.66 5.96 -20.04
CA ALA A 254 -12.90 5.54 -18.88
C ALA A 254 -11.69 4.69 -19.28
N THR A 255 -11.87 3.75 -20.23
CA THR A 255 -10.76 2.95 -20.80
C THR A 255 -9.69 3.85 -21.43
N PHE A 256 -10.10 4.82 -22.27
CA PHE A 256 -9.16 5.77 -22.86
C PHE A 256 -8.40 6.57 -21.77
N ARG A 257 -9.12 7.16 -20.80
CA ARG A 257 -8.52 7.96 -19.73
C ARG A 257 -7.52 7.16 -18.91
N GLU A 258 -7.88 5.93 -18.57
CA GLU A 258 -7.02 5.04 -17.77
C GLU A 258 -5.76 4.67 -18.54
N ALA A 259 -5.90 4.20 -19.78
CA ALA A 259 -4.76 3.83 -20.63
C ALA A 259 -3.81 5.01 -20.87
N TYR A 260 -4.37 6.18 -21.19
CA TYR A 260 -3.58 7.42 -21.39
C TYR A 260 -2.84 7.84 -20.12
N ALA A 261 -3.50 7.76 -18.96
CA ALA A 261 -2.91 8.09 -17.67
C ALA A 261 -1.74 7.15 -17.32
N GLN A 262 -1.90 5.83 -17.59
CA GLN A 262 -0.85 4.82 -17.39
C GLN A 262 0.34 5.05 -18.32
N GLU A 263 0.09 5.21 -19.62
CA GLU A 263 1.13 5.41 -20.64
C GLU A 263 2.00 6.64 -20.36
N ARG A 264 1.35 7.73 -19.96
CA ARG A 264 2.02 9.01 -19.70
C ARG A 264 2.48 9.16 -18.24
N ASN A 265 2.19 8.19 -17.40
CA ASN A 265 2.43 8.21 -15.96
C ASN A 265 1.94 9.52 -15.29
N ILE A 266 0.71 9.94 -15.62
CA ILE A 266 0.07 11.14 -15.05
C ILE A 266 -1.22 10.79 -14.32
N PRO A 267 -1.61 11.53 -13.28
CA PRO A 267 -2.87 11.27 -12.59
C PRO A 267 -4.07 11.36 -13.55
N ARG A 268 -5.05 10.45 -13.40
CA ARG A 268 -6.31 10.46 -14.19
C ARG A 268 -6.98 11.82 -14.23
N SER A 269 -6.94 12.56 -13.12
CA SER A 269 -7.52 13.90 -12.98
C SER A 269 -6.85 14.95 -13.85
N ARG A 270 -5.61 14.71 -14.28
CA ARG A 270 -4.87 15.56 -15.23
C ARG A 270 -5.31 15.31 -16.67
N VAL A 271 -5.79 14.11 -16.99
CA VAL A 271 -6.42 13.83 -18.28
C VAL A 271 -7.80 14.48 -18.31
N PHE A 272 -8.72 14.03 -17.48
CA PHE A 272 -9.99 14.68 -17.13
C PHE A 272 -10.64 14.01 -15.90
N LYS A 273 -11.42 14.79 -15.13
CA LYS A 273 -12.08 14.35 -13.92
C LYS A 273 -13.35 13.53 -14.24
N ASP A 274 -13.88 12.82 -13.23
CA ASP A 274 -15.11 12.02 -13.37
C ASP A 274 -16.32 12.86 -13.79
N ASP A 275 -16.45 14.08 -13.26
CA ASP A 275 -17.54 14.98 -13.66
C ASP A 275 -17.46 15.36 -15.13
N ALA A 276 -16.25 15.63 -15.65
CA ALA A 276 -16.04 15.89 -17.08
C ALA A 276 -16.35 14.64 -17.92
N LEU A 277 -15.95 13.44 -17.45
CA LEU A 277 -16.28 12.18 -18.11
C LEU A 277 -17.80 12.00 -18.25
N MET A 278 -18.54 12.25 -17.19
CA MET A 278 -20.00 12.14 -17.20
C MET A 278 -20.67 13.21 -18.09
N GLU A 279 -20.13 14.43 -18.13
CA GLU A 279 -20.57 15.48 -19.07
C GLU A 279 -20.35 15.02 -20.53
N LEU A 280 -19.14 14.53 -20.85
CA LEU A 280 -18.79 14.02 -22.19
C LEU A 280 -19.67 12.85 -22.62
N ALA A 281 -19.92 11.90 -21.71
CA ALA A 281 -20.81 10.76 -21.99
C ALA A 281 -22.26 11.18 -22.24
N SER A 282 -22.71 12.28 -21.63
CA SER A 282 -24.06 12.81 -21.80
C SER A 282 -24.20 13.65 -23.08
N THR A 283 -23.21 14.51 -23.37
CA THR A 283 -23.20 15.44 -24.51
C THR A 283 -22.76 14.79 -25.82
N LYS A 284 -21.96 13.71 -25.73
CA LYS A 284 -21.45 12.88 -26.86
C LYS A 284 -20.82 13.73 -27.96
N PRO A 285 -19.76 14.51 -27.66
CA PRO A 285 -19.11 15.35 -28.65
C PRO A 285 -18.50 14.53 -29.79
N CYS A 286 -18.78 14.87 -31.03
CA CYS A 286 -18.28 14.21 -32.24
C CYS A 286 -17.20 15.04 -32.96
N SER A 287 -16.92 16.25 -32.49
CA SER A 287 -15.97 17.17 -33.11
C SER A 287 -15.23 18.00 -32.07
N LEU A 288 -14.10 18.60 -32.47
CA LEU A 288 -13.36 19.56 -31.64
C LEU A 288 -14.23 20.79 -31.27
N ALA A 289 -15.13 21.19 -32.18
CA ALA A 289 -16.06 22.29 -31.95
C ALA A 289 -17.07 21.92 -30.83
N ASP A 290 -17.51 20.67 -30.73
CA ASP A 290 -18.38 20.21 -29.66
C ASP A 290 -17.63 20.11 -28.34
N LEU A 291 -16.39 19.61 -28.34
CA LEU A 291 -15.54 19.58 -27.17
C LEU A 291 -15.29 20.96 -26.57
N SER A 292 -15.17 21.99 -27.42
CA SER A 292 -14.98 23.37 -26.96
C SER A 292 -16.15 23.89 -26.10
N LYS A 293 -17.34 23.30 -26.23
CA LYS A 293 -18.55 23.63 -25.47
C LYS A 293 -18.61 22.99 -24.08
N SER A 294 -17.75 21.98 -23.81
CA SER A 294 -17.72 21.36 -22.49
C SER A 294 -17.33 22.37 -21.42
N ARG A 295 -18.03 22.34 -20.29
CA ARG A 295 -17.80 23.26 -19.16
C ARG A 295 -16.79 22.70 -18.16
N LEU A 296 -16.74 21.38 -18.03
CA LEU A 296 -15.95 20.67 -17.02
C LEU A 296 -14.60 20.18 -17.53
N LEU A 297 -14.45 20.07 -18.86
CA LEU A 297 -13.19 19.66 -19.47
C LEU A 297 -12.15 20.79 -19.42
N LEU A 298 -10.94 20.48 -18.95
CA LEU A 298 -9.83 21.41 -18.91
C LEU A 298 -9.48 21.91 -20.33
N ARG A 299 -8.94 23.14 -20.44
CA ARG A 299 -8.60 23.73 -21.75
C ARG A 299 -7.57 22.90 -22.51
N GLU A 300 -6.60 22.36 -21.81
CA GLU A 300 -5.53 21.54 -22.36
C GLU A 300 -6.08 20.24 -23.00
N ALA A 301 -7.10 19.66 -22.38
CA ALA A 301 -7.74 18.42 -22.85
C ALA A 301 -8.72 18.62 -24.03
N ARG A 302 -8.98 19.88 -24.46
CA ARG A 302 -9.84 20.18 -25.60
C ARG A 302 -9.11 20.19 -26.94
N ARG A 303 -7.82 19.85 -26.97
CA ARG A 303 -6.97 19.84 -28.16
C ARG A 303 -5.89 18.76 -28.06
N GLY A 304 -5.26 18.44 -29.21
CA GLY A 304 -4.23 17.41 -29.28
C GLY A 304 -4.77 16.01 -29.03
N ASP A 305 -3.88 15.13 -28.65
CA ASP A 305 -4.11 13.68 -28.49
C ASP A 305 -5.22 13.33 -27.47
N ILE A 306 -5.38 14.12 -26.41
CA ILE A 306 -6.50 13.90 -25.45
C ILE A 306 -7.84 14.19 -26.13
N ALA A 307 -7.96 15.28 -26.87
CA ALA A 307 -9.21 15.63 -27.57
C ALA A 307 -9.59 14.59 -28.63
N GLU A 308 -8.60 14.17 -29.42
CA GLU A 308 -8.77 13.12 -30.43
C GLU A 308 -9.17 11.78 -29.79
N GLY A 309 -8.53 11.41 -28.71
CA GLY A 309 -8.84 10.22 -27.93
C GLY A 309 -10.25 10.25 -27.33
N ILE A 310 -10.71 11.39 -26.82
CA ILE A 310 -12.08 11.57 -26.32
C ILE A 310 -13.10 11.37 -27.47
N ILE A 311 -12.89 12.01 -28.62
CA ILE A 311 -13.80 11.88 -29.76
C ILE A 311 -13.84 10.42 -30.23
N ALA A 312 -12.69 9.78 -30.38
CA ALA A 312 -12.59 8.37 -30.77
C ALA A 312 -13.31 7.45 -29.77
N ALA A 313 -13.14 7.68 -28.46
CA ALA A 313 -13.83 6.92 -27.40
C ALA A 313 -15.35 7.10 -27.45
N VAL A 314 -15.81 8.34 -27.63
CA VAL A 314 -17.26 8.62 -27.77
C VAL A 314 -17.82 7.90 -29.00
N ASN A 315 -17.13 7.94 -30.14
CA ASN A 315 -17.57 7.25 -31.37
C ASN A 315 -17.66 5.74 -31.16
N ARG A 316 -16.64 5.09 -30.58
CA ARG A 316 -16.69 3.65 -30.24
C ARG A 316 -17.87 3.31 -29.33
N GLY A 317 -18.10 4.13 -28.29
CA GLY A 317 -19.24 3.96 -27.39
C GLY A 317 -20.59 4.12 -28.11
N MET A 318 -20.68 5.03 -29.07
CA MET A 318 -21.87 5.23 -29.89
C MET A 318 -22.10 4.12 -30.91
N GLU A 319 -21.06 3.49 -31.42
CA GLU A 319 -21.10 2.35 -32.35
C GLU A 319 -21.34 1.01 -31.63
N THR A 320 -21.18 0.95 -30.31
CA THR A 320 -21.42 -0.29 -29.55
C THR A 320 -22.84 -0.79 -29.76
N PRO A 321 -23.04 -2.00 -30.27
CA PRO A 321 -24.38 -2.55 -30.52
C PRO A 321 -25.11 -2.86 -29.19
N PRO A 322 -26.47 -2.80 -29.16
CA PRO A 322 -27.24 -2.95 -27.92
C PRO A 322 -26.96 -4.24 -27.13
N GLU A 323 -26.69 -5.33 -27.81
CA GLU A 323 -26.37 -6.64 -27.21
C GLU A 323 -25.03 -6.65 -26.46
N LYS A 324 -24.14 -5.70 -26.75
CA LYS A 324 -22.82 -5.53 -26.12
C LYS A 324 -22.79 -4.40 -25.08
N PHE A 325 -23.93 -3.84 -24.72
CA PHE A 325 -23.96 -2.81 -23.69
C PHE A 325 -23.45 -3.36 -22.36
N PRO A 326 -22.54 -2.62 -21.68
CA PRO A 326 -22.12 -3.00 -20.37
C PRO A 326 -23.31 -2.95 -19.40
N LYS A 327 -23.31 -3.88 -18.44
CA LYS A 327 -24.28 -3.90 -17.35
C LYS A 327 -23.55 -3.44 -16.08
N LEU A 328 -24.20 -2.59 -15.29
CA LEU A 328 -23.67 -2.26 -13.98
C LEU A 328 -23.48 -3.57 -13.18
N PRO A 329 -22.37 -3.73 -12.46
CA PRO A 329 -22.23 -4.83 -11.52
C PRO A 329 -23.47 -4.82 -10.61
N ASN A 330 -24.10 -5.95 -10.43
CA ASN A 330 -25.09 -6.10 -9.39
C ASN A 330 -24.42 -5.69 -8.09
N GLY A 331 -25.04 -4.77 -7.34
CA GLY A 331 -24.55 -4.43 -6.00
C GLY A 331 -24.41 -5.71 -5.18
N PRO A 332 -23.60 -5.71 -4.09
CA PRO A 332 -23.46 -6.89 -3.26
C PRO A 332 -24.84 -7.47 -3.00
N ASP A 333 -24.97 -8.78 -3.27
CA ASP A 333 -26.23 -9.48 -3.10
C ASP A 333 -26.63 -9.43 -1.61
N ARG A 334 -27.42 -8.42 -1.25
CA ARG A 334 -27.91 -8.23 0.11
C ARG A 334 -28.82 -9.37 0.57
N SER A 335 -29.30 -10.22 -0.36
CA SER A 335 -30.10 -11.40 -0.03
C SER A 335 -29.27 -12.54 0.54
N ALA A 336 -27.96 -12.53 0.34
CA ALA A 336 -27.01 -13.49 0.91
C ALA A 336 -26.53 -13.10 2.33
N LEU A 337 -26.78 -11.87 2.79
CA LEU A 337 -26.49 -11.45 4.16
C LEU A 337 -27.56 -12.04 5.09
N ASN A 338 -27.11 -12.79 6.09
CA ASN A 338 -27.97 -13.23 7.19
C ASN A 338 -28.76 -12.01 7.72
N PRO A 339 -30.12 -12.08 7.84
CA PRO A 339 -30.94 -10.97 8.31
C PRO A 339 -30.44 -10.33 9.62
N ALA A 340 -29.81 -11.12 10.49
CA ALA A 340 -29.20 -10.65 11.74
C ALA A 340 -27.94 -9.77 11.54
N LEU A 341 -27.28 -9.84 10.36
CA LEU A 341 -26.15 -8.98 10.00
C LEU A 341 -26.57 -7.74 9.21
N ALA A 342 -27.74 -7.77 8.56
CA ALA A 342 -28.29 -6.64 7.82
C ALA A 342 -28.76 -5.49 8.73
N ASP A 343 -29.12 -5.78 9.98
CA ASP A 343 -29.52 -4.80 10.98
C ASP A 343 -28.32 -4.16 11.74
N LEU A 344 -27.09 -4.64 11.49
CA LEU A 344 -25.84 -4.15 12.11
C LEU A 344 -25.00 -3.27 11.19
N LEU A 345 -25.41 -3.06 9.93
CA LEU A 345 -24.78 -2.22 8.93
C LEU A 345 -25.67 -1.03 8.54
#